data_bffda68bdf82383a23d364c19d7def92
#
_entry.id   bffda68bdf82383a23d364c19d7def92
#
_cell.length_a   1.000
_cell.length_b   1.000
_cell.length_c   1.000
_cell.angle_alpha   90.00
_cell.angle_beta   90.00
_cell.angle_gamma   90.00
#
_symmetry.space_group_name_H-M   'P 1'
#
loop_
_entity.id
_entity.type
_entity.pdbx_description
1 polymer ?
#
loop_
_entity_poly.entity_id
_entity_poly.type
_entity_poly.pdbx_seq_one_letter_code
_entity_poly.pdbx_strand_id
1 'polypeptide(L)' 'IPVFVNNCEGLLVIPKEENNNSTLMWFDPERNLQFTLDAPLGQEDILYMAESVHLVETTK' A
#
# COMPACT_ATOMS: atom_id res chain seq x y z
N ILE A 1 -6.92 -8.76 4.27
CA ILE A 1 -5.75 -9.14 5.09
C ILE A 1 -5.15 -7.89 5.71
N PRO A 2 -5.15 -7.80 7.04
CA PRO A 2 -4.48 -6.67 7.69
C PRO A 2 -2.96 -6.78 7.51
N VAL A 3 -2.34 -5.66 7.20
CA VAL A 3 -0.90 -5.59 6.96
C VAL A 3 -0.33 -4.31 7.56
N PHE A 4 0.99 -4.22 7.61
CA PHE A 4 1.67 -2.99 7.99
C PHE A 4 2.59 -2.56 6.85
N VAL A 5 2.54 -1.27 6.54
CA VAL A 5 3.42 -0.65 5.55
C VAL A 5 4.17 0.46 6.27
N ASN A 6 5.47 0.27 6.45
CA ASN A 6 6.33 1.25 7.16
C ASN A 6 5.72 1.68 8.49
N ASN A 7 5.25 0.71 9.30
CA ASN A 7 4.62 0.92 10.59
C ASN A 7 3.23 1.55 10.54
N CYS A 8 2.65 1.68 9.37
CA CYS A 8 1.28 2.17 9.21
C CYS A 8 0.34 1.01 8.99
N GLU A 9 -0.80 1.02 9.65
CA GLU A 9 -1.79 -0.02 9.46
C GLU A 9 -2.42 0.07 8.08
N GLY A 10 -2.59 -1.07 7.43
CA GLY A 10 -3.18 -1.13 6.12
C GLY A 10 -4.05 -2.35 5.93
N LEU A 11 -4.73 -2.39 4.81
CA LEU A 11 -5.58 -3.50 4.41
C LEU A 11 -5.23 -3.91 2.99
N LEU A 12 -4.95 -5.19 2.81
CA LEU A 12 -4.64 -5.76 1.51
C LEU A 12 -5.80 -6.60 1.04
N VAL A 13 -6.30 -6.30 -0.15
CA VAL A 13 -7.34 -7.05 -0.80
C VAL A 13 -6.73 -7.79 -1.99
N ILE A 14 -6.79 -9.12 -1.94
CA ILE A 14 -6.28 -9.96 -3.01
C ILE A 14 -7.49 -10.59 -3.72
N PRO A 15 -7.60 -10.39 -5.05
CA PRO A 15 -8.72 -10.96 -5.78
C PRO A 15 -8.59 -12.47 -5.90
N LYS A 16 -9.71 -13.15 -6.05
CA LYS A 16 -9.72 -14.58 -6.24
C LYS A 16 -9.23 -15.00 -7.62
N GLU A 17 -9.37 -14.13 -8.60
CA GLU A 17 -8.94 -14.39 -9.97
C GLU A 17 -7.59 -13.75 -10.22
N GLU A 18 -6.69 -14.49 -10.84
CA GLU A 18 -5.33 -14.05 -11.08
C GLU A 18 -5.21 -12.85 -12.02
N ASN A 19 -6.24 -12.62 -12.82
CA ASN A 19 -6.22 -11.54 -13.79
C ASN A 19 -6.61 -10.18 -13.22
N ASN A 20 -7.03 -10.16 -11.96
CA ASN A 20 -7.44 -8.91 -11.31
C ASN A 20 -6.31 -8.34 -10.47
N ASN A 21 -6.37 -7.03 -10.26
CA ASN A 21 -5.36 -6.35 -9.48
C ASN A 21 -5.57 -6.54 -7.99
N SER A 22 -4.48 -6.64 -7.25
CA SER A 22 -4.52 -6.53 -5.80
C SER A 22 -4.57 -5.07 -5.40
N THR A 23 -5.26 -4.77 -4.32
CA THR A 23 -5.40 -3.39 -3.83
C THR A 23 -4.87 -3.32 -2.40
N LEU A 24 -3.96 -2.41 -2.17
CA LEU A 24 -3.39 -2.18 -0.84
C LEU A 24 -3.71 -0.74 -0.43
N MET A 25 -4.32 -0.61 0.74
CA MET A 25 -4.61 0.70 1.32
C MET A 25 -3.95 0.79 2.67
N TRP A 26 -3.33 1.93 2.96
CA TRP A 26 -2.77 2.17 4.30
C TRP A 26 -2.89 3.63 4.64
N PHE A 27 -2.87 3.92 5.93
CA PHE A 27 -3.08 5.27 6.44
C PHE A 27 -1.91 5.70 7.30
N ASP A 28 -1.42 6.90 7.03
CA ASP A 28 -0.36 7.52 7.82
C ASP A 28 -0.98 8.55 8.76
N PRO A 29 -1.11 8.21 10.06
CA PRO A 29 -1.77 9.10 11.01
C PRO A 29 -0.96 10.37 11.32
N GLU A 30 0.36 10.31 11.18
CA GLU A 30 1.19 11.47 11.44
C GLU A 30 0.96 12.58 10.42
N ARG A 31 0.72 12.19 9.18
CA ARG A 31 0.50 13.14 8.09
C ARG A 31 -0.97 13.26 7.70
N ASN A 32 -1.82 12.45 8.32
CA ASN A 32 -3.25 12.39 7.98
C ASN A 32 -3.46 12.14 6.49
N LEU A 33 -2.71 11.19 5.96
CA LEU A 33 -2.76 10.80 4.55
C LEU A 33 -3.15 9.35 4.40
N GLN A 34 -3.97 9.07 3.40
CA GLN A 34 -4.32 7.72 3.03
C GLN A 34 -3.71 7.40 1.67
N PHE A 35 -3.09 6.24 1.58
CA PHE A 35 -2.47 5.77 0.35
C PHE A 35 -3.23 4.57 -0.19
N THR A 36 -3.31 4.47 -1.50
CA THR A 36 -3.91 3.33 -2.18
C THR A 36 -2.99 2.91 -3.30
N LEU A 37 -2.67 1.63 -3.35
CA LEU A 37 -1.86 1.05 -4.41
C LEU A 37 -2.64 -0.08 -5.05
N ASP A 38 -2.81 -0.01 -6.35
CA ASP A 38 -3.57 -1.00 -7.10
C ASP A 38 -2.66 -1.51 -8.22
N ALA A 39 -2.34 -2.80 -8.19
CA ALA A 39 -1.40 -3.35 -9.14
C ALA A 39 -1.65 -4.86 -9.34
N PRO A 40 -1.30 -5.41 -10.51
CA PRO A 40 -1.45 -6.84 -10.78
C PRO A 40 -0.30 -7.64 -10.17
N LEU A 41 -0.15 -7.54 -8.85
CA LEU A 41 0.94 -8.14 -8.12
C LEU A 41 0.43 -9.02 -6.99
N GLY A 42 1.24 -10.02 -6.62
CA GLY A 42 0.95 -10.82 -5.44
C GLY A 42 1.25 -10.07 -4.16
N GLN A 43 0.94 -10.72 -3.03
CA GLN A 43 1.05 -10.09 -1.73
C GLN A 43 2.45 -9.56 -1.43
N GLU A 44 3.47 -10.38 -1.66
CA GLU A 44 4.84 -9.99 -1.36
C GLU A 44 5.30 -8.82 -2.21
N ASP A 45 4.97 -8.87 -3.49
CA ASP A 45 5.42 -7.85 -4.43
C ASP A 45 4.73 -6.51 -4.19
N ILE A 46 3.43 -6.53 -3.91
CA ILE A 46 2.70 -5.29 -3.68
C ILE A 46 3.13 -4.64 -2.36
N LEU A 47 3.44 -5.45 -1.35
CA LEU A 47 3.95 -4.93 -0.09
C LEU A 47 5.34 -4.33 -0.27
N TYR A 48 6.17 -4.97 -1.06
CA TYR A 48 7.51 -4.46 -1.37
C TYR A 48 7.42 -3.09 -2.06
N MET A 49 6.53 -2.97 -3.03
CA MET A 49 6.33 -1.69 -3.71
C MET A 49 5.81 -0.62 -2.77
N ALA A 50 4.89 -0.98 -1.90
CA ALA A 50 4.32 -0.02 -0.95
C ALA A 50 5.37 0.50 0.02
N GLU A 51 6.27 -0.37 0.47
CA GLU A 51 7.33 0.03 1.38
C GLU A 51 8.36 0.94 0.72
N SER A 52 8.39 0.94 -0.60
CA SER A 52 9.28 1.82 -1.37
C SER A 52 8.69 3.19 -1.64
N VAL A 53 7.43 3.39 -1.29
CA VAL A 53 6.76 4.68 -1.49
C VAL A 53 7.26 5.66 -0.44
N HIS A 54 7.74 6.79 -0.90
CA HIS A 54 8.22 7.85 -0.03
C HIS A 54 7.45 9.13 -0.31
N LEU A 55 7.09 9.81 0.77
CA LEU A 55 6.54 11.13 0.62
C LEU A 55 7.69 12.12 0.45
N VAL A 56 7.74 12.73 -0.71
CA VAL A 56 8.75 13.74 -0.99
C VAL A 56 8.21 15.10 -0.57
N GLU A 57 8.76 15.64 0.51
CA GLU A 57 8.40 16.97 0.94
C GLU A 57 9.27 17.97 0.20
N THR A 58 8.63 18.84 -0.55
CA THR A 58 9.33 19.93 -1.21
C THR A 58 9.24 21.14 -0.33
N THR A 59 10.36 21.52 0.24
CA THR A 59 10.43 22.75 1.05
C THR A 59 10.86 23.88 0.15
N LYS A 60 10.13 24.92 0.20
CA LYS A 60 10.49 26.14 -0.55
C LYS A 60 10.90 27.24 0.38
#